data_31ffb228a34cbdc181fedfece8e24cf9
#
_entry.id   31ffb228a34cbdc181fedfece8e24cf9
#
_cell.length_a   1.000
_cell.length_b   1.000
_cell.length_c   1.000
_cell.angle_alpha   90.00
_cell.angle_beta   90.00
_cell.angle_gamma   90.00
#
_symmetry.space_group_name_H-M   'P 1'
#
loop_
_entity.id
_entity.type
_entity.pdbx_description
1 polymer ?
#
loop_
_entity_poly.entity_id
_entity_poly.type
_entity_poly.pdbx_seq_one_letter_code
_entity_poly.pdbx_strand_id
1 'polypeptide(L)'
;IICDRCGVEVTEKKVRRERVGHISLVVPVAHIWYFKTLPNKIGYLLGLPSKKLDMIIYYERYVVINVGGETILNDEGEEIKYLDFLTEEEYLNVLDRISPENQFLADSDPNKFIAKMGAEALHDLLANLDLDELSYNLRHTAANETSQQRKAESLKRLQVVEAMREAQTHSENNPEWMIVKVIPVIPPELRPLVPLDGGRFATSDLNDLYR
;
A
#
# COMPACT_ATOMS: atom_id res chain seq x y z
N ILE A 1 19.32 23.25 -26.00
CA ILE A 1 19.77 24.64 -25.88
C ILE A 1 19.02 25.27 -24.71
N ILE A 2 19.76 25.84 -23.78
CA ILE A 2 19.18 26.56 -22.63
C ILE A 2 19.09 28.02 -22.96
N CYS A 3 17.98 28.67 -22.66
CA CYS A 3 17.81 30.14 -22.85
C CYS A 3 18.67 30.91 -21.85
N ASP A 4 19.56 31.75 -22.33
CA ASP A 4 20.49 32.53 -21.50
C ASP A 4 19.78 33.59 -20.60
N ARG A 5 18.52 33.96 -20.92
CA ARG A 5 17.74 34.96 -20.16
C ARG A 5 16.91 34.35 -19.03
N CYS A 6 16.33 33.16 -19.22
CA CYS A 6 15.39 32.56 -18.26
C CYS A 6 15.77 31.17 -17.80
N GLY A 7 16.88 30.60 -18.29
CA GLY A 7 17.34 29.27 -17.94
C GLY A 7 16.45 28.10 -18.42
N VAL A 8 15.43 28.39 -19.25
CA VAL A 8 14.51 27.34 -19.73
C VAL A 8 15.13 26.61 -20.91
N GLU A 9 14.96 25.32 -20.94
CA GLU A 9 15.37 24.47 -22.06
C GLU A 9 14.48 24.75 -23.29
N VAL A 10 15.09 25.10 -24.41
CA VAL A 10 14.41 25.30 -25.71
C VAL A 10 14.26 23.92 -26.38
N THR A 11 13.03 23.45 -26.48
CA THR A 11 12.69 22.14 -27.05
C THR A 11 11.63 22.26 -28.15
N GLU A 12 11.38 21.19 -28.86
CA GLU A 12 10.31 21.13 -29.85
C GLU A 12 8.93 21.19 -29.20
N LYS A 13 7.93 21.72 -29.93
CA LYS A 13 6.53 21.78 -29.46
C LYS A 13 5.97 20.41 -29.08
N LYS A 14 6.41 19.33 -29.72
CA LYS A 14 6.02 17.95 -29.49
C LYS A 14 6.22 17.50 -28.01
N VAL A 15 7.25 18.03 -27.35
CA VAL A 15 7.57 17.73 -25.96
C VAL A 15 6.39 17.99 -25.01
N ARG A 16 5.55 18.98 -25.29
CA ARG A 16 4.35 19.29 -24.48
C ARG A 16 3.30 18.18 -24.48
N ARG A 17 3.36 17.24 -25.43
CA ARG A 17 2.50 16.05 -25.52
C ARG A 17 3.14 14.80 -24.94
N GLU A 18 4.44 14.78 -24.80
CA GLU A 18 5.21 13.58 -24.43
C GLU A 18 5.77 13.65 -23.01
N ARG A 19 6.00 14.86 -22.49
CA ARG A 19 6.61 15.05 -21.18
C ARG A 19 5.61 14.79 -20.06
N VAL A 20 5.79 13.67 -19.35
CA VAL A 20 5.01 13.30 -18.17
C VAL A 20 5.61 13.96 -16.92
N GLY A 21 4.76 14.55 -16.09
CA GLY A 21 5.12 14.99 -14.74
C GLY A 21 4.76 13.99 -13.67
N HIS A 22 4.99 14.34 -12.41
CA HIS A 22 4.58 13.53 -11.27
C HIS A 22 4.21 14.39 -10.07
N ILE A 23 3.40 13.83 -9.19
CA ILE A 23 3.07 14.39 -7.87
C ILE A 23 3.53 13.39 -6.83
N SER A 24 4.51 13.76 -6.01
CA SER A 24 4.92 12.96 -4.86
C SER A 24 3.95 13.19 -3.72
N LEU A 25 3.28 12.13 -3.27
CA LEU A 25 2.34 12.20 -2.15
C LEU A 25 3.10 12.30 -0.83
N VAL A 26 2.61 13.12 0.09
CA VAL A 26 3.15 13.21 1.46
C VAL A 26 2.90 11.91 2.23
N VAL A 27 1.73 11.32 2.02
CA VAL A 27 1.31 10.04 2.61
C VAL A 27 0.89 9.11 1.48
N PRO A 28 1.38 7.85 1.47
CA PRO A 28 0.98 6.88 0.46
C PRO A 28 -0.51 6.57 0.56
N VAL A 29 -1.11 6.16 -0.57
CA VAL A 29 -2.52 5.78 -0.66
C VAL A 29 -2.68 4.41 -1.30
N ALA A 30 -3.65 3.62 -0.84
CA ALA A 30 -4.00 2.35 -1.47
C ALA A 30 -4.74 2.59 -2.78
N HIS A 31 -4.31 1.94 -3.86
CA HIS A 31 -4.98 2.04 -5.15
C HIS A 31 -6.37 1.38 -5.08
N ILE A 32 -7.39 2.15 -5.45
CA ILE A 32 -8.81 1.74 -5.32
C ILE A 32 -9.13 0.42 -6.03
N TRP A 33 -8.48 0.11 -7.15
CA TRP A 33 -8.70 -1.14 -7.89
C TRP A 33 -8.27 -2.39 -7.13
N TYR A 34 -7.34 -2.28 -6.18
CA TYR A 34 -6.84 -3.41 -5.40
C TYR A 34 -7.44 -3.47 -4.00
N PHE A 35 -8.13 -2.41 -3.59
CA PHE A 35 -8.71 -2.26 -2.27
C PHE A 35 -10.25 -2.36 -2.26
N LYS A 36 -10.96 -1.69 -3.20
CA LYS A 36 -12.44 -1.64 -3.21
C LYS A 36 -13.09 -2.62 -4.17
N THR A 37 -12.38 -3.13 -5.18
CA THR A 37 -12.95 -4.13 -6.11
C THR A 37 -13.00 -5.51 -5.47
N LEU A 38 -13.98 -6.31 -5.86
CA LEU A 38 -14.07 -7.71 -5.46
C LEU A 38 -13.55 -8.62 -6.60
N PRO A 39 -12.67 -9.57 -6.31
CA PRO A 39 -12.07 -9.86 -5.01
C PRO A 39 -11.06 -8.80 -4.56
N ASN A 40 -11.05 -8.48 -3.26
CA ASN A 40 -10.08 -7.55 -2.69
C ASN A 40 -8.68 -8.17 -2.70
N LYS A 41 -7.83 -7.72 -3.61
CA LYS A 41 -6.51 -8.33 -3.83
C LYS A 41 -5.57 -8.16 -2.64
N ILE A 42 -5.55 -6.96 -2.04
CA ILE A 42 -4.74 -6.69 -0.84
C ILE A 42 -5.19 -7.58 0.31
N GLY A 43 -6.51 -7.68 0.52
CA GLY A 43 -7.07 -8.54 1.55
C GLY A 43 -6.75 -10.02 1.35
N TYR A 44 -6.77 -10.51 0.13
CA TYR A 44 -6.42 -11.90 -0.18
C TYR A 44 -4.94 -12.20 0.01
N LEU A 45 -4.06 -11.28 -0.35
CA LEU A 45 -2.62 -11.43 -0.09
C LEU A 45 -2.33 -11.47 1.41
N LEU A 46 -2.84 -10.51 2.16
CA LEU A 46 -2.59 -10.40 3.60
C LEU A 46 -3.45 -11.35 4.46
N GLY A 47 -4.48 -11.97 3.89
CA GLY A 47 -5.43 -12.79 4.65
C GLY A 47 -6.34 -11.96 5.57
N LEU A 48 -6.58 -10.70 5.22
CA LEU A 48 -7.40 -9.79 6.01
C LEU A 48 -8.77 -9.58 5.36
N PRO A 49 -9.87 -9.66 6.14
CA PRO A 49 -11.18 -9.31 5.65
C PRO A 49 -11.28 -7.79 5.38
N SER A 50 -12.16 -7.38 4.46
CA SER A 50 -12.32 -5.98 4.04
C SER A 50 -12.54 -5.02 5.21
N LYS A 51 -13.29 -5.42 6.23
CA LYS A 51 -13.51 -4.60 7.43
C LYS A 51 -12.22 -4.27 8.18
N LYS A 52 -11.30 -5.24 8.29
CA LYS A 52 -9.99 -5.01 8.92
C LYS A 52 -9.10 -4.09 8.07
N LEU A 53 -9.15 -4.23 6.74
CA LEU A 53 -8.45 -3.29 5.86
C LEU A 53 -8.99 -1.87 5.96
N ASP A 54 -10.31 -1.70 6.07
CA ASP A 54 -10.93 -0.39 6.28
C ASP A 54 -10.40 0.26 7.57
N MET A 55 -10.30 -0.50 8.67
CA MET A 55 -9.75 0.01 9.95
C MET A 55 -8.30 0.51 9.81
N ILE A 56 -7.47 -0.16 9.00
CA ILE A 56 -6.09 0.29 8.76
C ILE A 56 -6.09 1.57 7.91
N ILE A 57 -6.80 1.57 6.78
CA ILE A 57 -6.74 2.65 5.78
C ILE A 57 -7.36 3.94 6.31
N TYR A 58 -8.44 3.85 7.09
CA TYR A 58 -9.12 5.02 7.68
C TYR A 58 -8.57 5.44 9.04
N TYR A 59 -7.39 4.94 9.43
CA TYR A 59 -6.70 5.32 10.67
C TYR A 59 -7.51 5.05 11.95
N GLU A 60 -8.32 3.99 11.96
CA GLU A 60 -9.08 3.58 13.14
C GLU A 60 -8.24 2.73 14.11
N ARG A 61 -7.30 1.92 13.57
CA ARG A 61 -6.49 0.98 14.34
C ARG A 61 -5.07 0.91 13.81
N TYR A 62 -4.12 0.69 14.72
CA TYR A 62 -2.78 0.23 14.39
C TYR A 62 -2.81 -1.25 14.02
N VAL A 63 -1.96 -1.66 13.11
CA VAL A 63 -1.69 -3.07 12.82
C VAL A 63 -0.23 -3.38 13.12
N VAL A 64 0.01 -4.50 13.80
CA VAL A 64 1.36 -4.96 14.15
C VAL A 64 2.02 -5.55 12.91
N ILE A 65 3.13 -4.93 12.48
CA ILE A 65 3.92 -5.34 11.32
C ILE A 65 5.08 -6.24 11.74
N ASN A 66 5.71 -5.91 12.86
CA ASN A 66 6.77 -6.72 13.46
C ASN A 66 6.64 -6.70 14.98
N VAL A 67 6.65 -7.87 15.57
CA VAL A 67 6.56 -8.03 17.04
C VAL A 67 7.90 -7.72 17.71
N GLY A 68 9.02 -7.95 16.98
CA GLY A 68 10.36 -7.76 17.51
C GLY A 68 10.88 -8.95 18.30
N GLY A 69 11.97 -8.71 19.05
CA GLY A 69 12.65 -9.74 19.86
C GLY A 69 12.14 -9.89 21.30
N GLU A 70 11.21 -9.03 21.72
CA GLU A 70 10.66 -9.02 23.08
C GLU A 70 9.25 -9.60 23.11
N THR A 71 8.89 -10.33 24.17
CA THR A 71 7.52 -10.75 24.40
C THR A 71 6.74 -9.57 24.96
N ILE A 72 5.81 -9.03 24.17
CA ILE A 72 4.99 -7.88 24.53
C ILE A 72 3.58 -8.37 24.83
N LEU A 73 3.05 -7.96 25.98
CA LEU A 73 1.68 -8.31 26.39
C LEU A 73 0.75 -7.13 26.15
N ASN A 74 -0.48 -7.43 25.72
CA ASN A 74 -1.57 -6.46 25.65
C ASN A 74 -2.11 -6.13 27.05
N ASP A 75 -3.13 -5.29 27.13
CA ASP A 75 -3.74 -4.90 28.42
C ASP A 75 -4.49 -6.06 29.10
N GLU A 76 -4.85 -7.09 28.37
CA GLU A 76 -5.51 -8.31 28.85
C GLU A 76 -4.50 -9.39 29.30
N GLY A 77 -3.20 -9.15 29.12
CA GLY A 77 -2.12 -10.07 29.46
C GLY A 77 -1.85 -11.14 28.40
N GLU A 78 -2.38 -10.99 27.20
CA GLU A 78 -2.11 -11.86 26.06
C GLU A 78 -0.92 -11.36 25.26
N GLU A 79 -0.17 -12.28 24.67
CA GLU A 79 0.97 -11.95 23.81
C GLU A 79 0.51 -11.33 22.49
N ILE A 80 1.08 -10.18 22.15
CA ILE A 80 0.83 -9.48 20.88
C ILE A 80 1.50 -10.24 19.75
N LYS A 81 0.75 -10.45 18.65
CA LYS A 81 1.18 -11.20 17.48
C LYS A 81 1.18 -10.34 16.22
N TYR A 82 1.86 -10.86 15.21
CA TYR A 82 1.82 -10.31 13.85
C TYR A 82 0.37 -10.21 13.35
N LEU A 83 0.02 -9.08 12.75
CA LEU A 83 -1.33 -8.71 12.29
C LEU A 83 -2.36 -8.50 13.40
N ASP A 84 -1.97 -8.33 14.64
CA ASP A 84 -2.88 -7.86 15.69
C ASP A 84 -3.23 -6.38 15.48
N PHE A 85 -4.43 -6.02 15.93
CA PHE A 85 -4.97 -4.68 15.80
C PHE A 85 -5.03 -4.02 17.18
N LEU A 86 -4.41 -2.84 17.28
CA LEU A 86 -4.33 -2.06 18.51
C LEU A 86 -5.10 -0.75 18.36
N THR A 87 -5.78 -0.33 19.42
CA THR A 87 -6.25 1.05 19.54
C THR A 87 -5.05 1.98 19.74
N GLU A 88 -5.26 3.29 19.65
CA GLU A 88 -4.23 4.27 19.98
C GLU A 88 -3.75 4.16 21.42
N GLU A 89 -4.68 3.93 22.35
CA GLU A 89 -4.38 3.74 23.77
C GLU A 89 -3.55 2.48 24.01
N GLU A 90 -3.96 1.33 23.45
CA GLU A 90 -3.21 0.07 23.53
C GLU A 90 -1.81 0.21 22.92
N TYR A 91 -1.69 0.91 21.80
CA TYR A 91 -0.40 1.16 21.14
C TYR A 91 0.54 1.99 22.05
N LEU A 92 0.04 3.06 22.66
CA LEU A 92 0.83 3.86 23.59
C LEU A 92 1.24 3.06 24.82
N ASN A 93 0.33 2.26 25.39
CA ASN A 93 0.64 1.37 26.52
C ASN A 93 1.71 0.34 26.15
N VAL A 94 1.70 -0.17 24.93
CA VAL A 94 2.74 -1.07 24.42
C VAL A 94 4.07 -0.35 24.32
N LEU A 95 4.12 0.86 23.80
CA LEU A 95 5.37 1.64 23.70
C LEU A 95 5.97 1.93 25.08
N ASP A 96 5.17 2.14 26.10
CA ASP A 96 5.64 2.36 27.47
C ASP A 96 6.20 1.08 28.11
N ARG A 97 5.78 -0.10 27.65
CA ARG A 97 6.24 -1.41 28.16
C ARG A 97 7.48 -1.93 27.45
N ILE A 98 7.73 -1.49 26.22
CA ILE A 98 8.90 -1.88 25.44
C ILE A 98 10.16 -1.24 26.04
N SER A 99 11.29 -1.96 25.97
CA SER A 99 12.58 -1.40 26.39
C SER A 99 12.89 -0.10 25.61
N PRO A 100 13.46 0.92 26.28
CA PRO A 100 13.85 2.15 25.58
C PRO A 100 14.83 1.90 24.42
N GLU A 101 15.64 0.86 24.52
CA GLU A 101 16.60 0.46 23.47
C GLU A 101 15.88 0.05 22.19
N ASN A 102 14.75 -0.62 22.29
CA ASN A 102 13.95 -1.05 21.14
C ASN A 102 13.45 0.14 20.30
N GLN A 103 13.08 1.25 20.95
CA GLN A 103 12.57 2.44 20.26
C GLN A 103 13.65 3.11 19.38
N PHE A 104 14.92 2.95 19.72
CA PHE A 104 16.04 3.52 18.95
C PHE A 104 16.58 2.60 17.85
N LEU A 105 16.08 1.36 17.76
CA LEU A 105 16.46 0.45 16.68
C LEU A 105 16.03 1.02 15.32
N ALA A 106 16.80 0.71 14.28
CA ALA A 106 16.40 1.03 12.91
C ALA A 106 15.13 0.24 12.51
N ASP A 107 14.29 0.80 11.63
CA ASP A 107 13.07 0.11 11.16
C ASP A 107 13.36 -1.20 10.39
N SER A 108 14.59 -1.35 9.93
CA SER A 108 15.08 -2.60 9.29
C SER A 108 15.56 -3.66 10.29
N ASP A 109 15.64 -3.35 11.60
CA ASP A 109 16.08 -4.30 12.60
C ASP A 109 14.95 -5.29 12.93
N PRO A 110 15.17 -6.61 12.80
CA PRO A 110 14.16 -7.61 13.08
C PRO A 110 13.68 -7.64 14.54
N ASN A 111 14.44 -7.05 15.45
CA ASN A 111 14.10 -6.99 16.88
C ASN A 111 13.23 -5.79 17.24
N LYS A 112 13.03 -4.84 16.31
CA LYS A 112 12.19 -3.67 16.56
C LYS A 112 10.72 -4.02 16.53
N PHE A 113 9.96 -3.57 17.55
CA PHE A 113 8.52 -3.58 17.50
C PHE A 113 8.02 -2.48 16.53
N ILE A 114 7.21 -2.86 15.55
CA ILE A 114 6.63 -1.92 14.57
C ILE A 114 5.14 -2.17 14.45
N ALA A 115 4.36 -1.13 14.72
CA ALA A 115 2.94 -1.07 14.41
C ALA A 115 2.64 0.27 13.74
N LYS A 116 1.87 0.24 12.66
CA LYS A 116 1.55 1.43 11.84
C LYS A 116 0.07 1.46 11.48
N MET A 117 -0.37 2.61 11.00
CA MET A 117 -1.70 2.86 10.45
C MET A 117 -1.62 3.23 8.97
N GLY A 118 -2.77 3.23 8.31
CA GLY A 118 -2.92 3.76 6.97
C GLY A 118 -2.28 2.91 5.89
N ALA A 119 -2.19 3.47 4.70
CA ALA A 119 -1.61 2.77 3.54
C ALA A 119 -0.11 2.49 3.70
N GLU A 120 0.60 3.22 4.55
CA GLU A 120 2.00 2.93 4.89
C GLU A 120 2.14 1.57 5.57
N ALA A 121 1.25 1.26 6.51
CA ALA A 121 1.21 -0.07 7.14
C ALA A 121 0.99 -1.19 6.12
N LEU A 122 0.06 -1.00 5.18
CA LEU A 122 -0.20 -1.97 4.12
C LEU A 122 0.99 -2.12 3.16
N HIS A 123 1.69 -1.02 2.86
CA HIS A 123 2.91 -1.07 2.07
C HIS A 123 3.96 -1.96 2.71
N ASP A 124 4.24 -1.77 4.00
CA ASP A 124 5.26 -2.54 4.70
C ASP A 124 4.85 -4.02 4.85
N LEU A 125 3.58 -4.29 5.13
CA LEU A 125 3.05 -5.67 5.16
C LEU A 125 3.19 -6.37 3.82
N LEU A 126 2.92 -5.67 2.71
CA LEU A 126 3.04 -6.24 1.36
C LEU A 126 4.51 -6.39 0.93
N ALA A 127 5.39 -5.47 1.32
CA ALA A 127 6.82 -5.54 1.02
C ALA A 127 7.52 -6.71 1.75
N ASN A 128 7.05 -7.05 2.95
CA ASN A 128 7.58 -8.16 3.75
C ASN A 128 6.95 -9.52 3.41
N LEU A 129 6.01 -9.57 2.47
CA LEU A 129 5.27 -10.78 2.15
C LEU A 129 6.09 -11.72 1.26
N ASP A 130 6.36 -12.93 1.76
CA ASP A 130 6.93 -14.01 0.96
C ASP A 130 5.80 -14.75 0.19
N LEU A 131 5.72 -14.52 -1.12
CA LEU A 131 4.70 -15.11 -1.98
C LEU A 131 4.91 -16.61 -2.20
N ASP A 132 6.15 -17.10 -2.17
CA ASP A 132 6.45 -18.51 -2.36
C ASP A 132 6.03 -19.32 -1.13
N GLU A 133 6.36 -18.85 0.06
CA GLU A 133 5.92 -19.43 1.32
C GLU A 133 4.38 -19.40 1.43
N LEU A 134 3.77 -18.25 1.12
CA LEU A 134 2.31 -18.09 1.16
C LEU A 134 1.60 -19.06 0.20
N SER A 135 2.12 -19.22 -1.02
CA SER A 135 1.61 -20.17 -2.01
C SER A 135 1.69 -21.60 -1.48
N TYR A 136 2.84 -21.99 -0.94
CA TYR A 136 3.03 -23.32 -0.37
C TYR A 136 2.05 -23.61 0.76
N ASN A 137 1.91 -22.69 1.71
CA ASN A 137 1.02 -22.81 2.85
C ASN A 137 -0.45 -22.91 2.44
N LEU A 138 -0.88 -22.11 1.46
CA LEU A 138 -2.26 -22.16 0.94
C LEU A 138 -2.55 -23.46 0.20
N ARG A 139 -1.61 -24.01 -0.58
CA ARG A 139 -1.74 -25.31 -1.24
C ARG A 139 -1.89 -26.42 -0.21
N HIS A 140 -1.05 -26.41 0.82
CA HIS A 140 -1.12 -27.37 1.91
C HIS A 140 -2.47 -27.28 2.66
N THR A 141 -2.92 -26.07 2.99
CA THR A 141 -4.22 -25.85 3.64
C THR A 141 -5.37 -26.34 2.77
N ALA A 142 -5.38 -26.01 1.47
CA ALA A 142 -6.42 -26.45 0.54
C ALA A 142 -6.47 -27.96 0.35
N ALA A 143 -5.32 -28.66 0.44
CA ALA A 143 -5.24 -30.11 0.34
C ALA A 143 -5.81 -30.82 1.58
N ASN A 144 -5.57 -30.26 2.77
CA ASN A 144 -5.92 -30.88 4.05
C ASN A 144 -7.25 -30.40 4.65
N GLU A 145 -7.85 -29.33 4.10
CA GLU A 145 -9.10 -28.77 4.62
C GLU A 145 -10.29 -29.69 4.30
N THR A 146 -11.03 -30.04 5.32
CA THR A 146 -12.22 -30.90 5.23
C THR A 146 -13.49 -30.13 4.89
N SER A 147 -13.56 -28.84 5.27
CA SER A 147 -14.71 -28.00 4.97
C SER A 147 -14.65 -27.52 3.51
N GLN A 148 -15.65 -27.85 2.73
CA GLN A 148 -15.74 -27.41 1.33
C GLN A 148 -15.73 -25.89 1.16
N GLN A 149 -16.35 -25.16 2.08
CA GLN A 149 -16.39 -23.70 2.05
C GLN A 149 -15.00 -23.10 2.28
N ARG A 150 -14.29 -23.55 3.33
CA ARG A 150 -12.92 -23.08 3.63
C ARG A 150 -11.93 -23.47 2.55
N LYS A 151 -12.09 -24.68 1.99
CA LYS A 151 -11.29 -25.12 0.84
C LYS A 151 -11.48 -24.21 -0.36
N ALA A 152 -12.73 -23.89 -0.70
CA ALA A 152 -13.03 -22.99 -1.83
C ALA A 152 -12.47 -21.58 -1.59
N GLU A 153 -12.50 -21.08 -0.36
CA GLU A 153 -11.91 -19.79 0.00
C GLU A 153 -10.38 -19.81 -0.12
N SER A 154 -9.72 -20.84 0.40
CA SER A 154 -8.28 -21.03 0.26
C SER A 154 -7.84 -21.12 -1.20
N LEU A 155 -8.61 -21.78 -2.07
CA LEU A 155 -8.34 -21.85 -3.50
C LEU A 155 -8.50 -20.51 -4.20
N LYS A 156 -9.52 -19.73 -3.86
CA LYS A 156 -9.69 -18.36 -4.39
C LYS A 156 -8.53 -17.45 -3.98
N ARG A 157 -8.11 -17.55 -2.73
CA ARG A 157 -6.96 -16.81 -2.21
C ARG A 157 -5.68 -17.23 -2.93
N LEU A 158 -5.45 -18.54 -3.08
CA LEU A 158 -4.31 -19.10 -3.80
C LEU A 158 -4.24 -18.59 -5.25
N GLN A 159 -5.36 -18.48 -5.94
CA GLN A 159 -5.42 -17.97 -7.31
C GLN A 159 -4.87 -16.53 -7.41
N VAL A 160 -5.19 -15.67 -6.45
CA VAL A 160 -4.66 -14.29 -6.40
C VAL A 160 -3.16 -14.28 -6.09
N VAL A 161 -2.73 -15.11 -5.14
CA VAL A 161 -1.31 -15.23 -4.76
C VAL A 161 -0.47 -15.72 -5.93
N GLU A 162 -0.92 -16.76 -6.66
CA GLU A 162 -0.22 -17.28 -7.84
C GLU A 162 -0.12 -16.23 -8.96
N ALA A 163 -1.22 -15.50 -9.22
CA ALA A 163 -1.20 -14.43 -10.22
C ALA A 163 -0.21 -13.32 -9.87
N MET A 164 -0.10 -12.96 -8.58
CA MET A 164 0.88 -11.95 -8.12
C MET A 164 2.31 -12.48 -8.20
N ARG A 165 2.54 -13.74 -7.83
CA ARG A 165 3.83 -14.41 -7.91
C ARG A 165 4.32 -14.49 -9.37
N GLU A 166 3.42 -14.84 -10.30
CA GLU A 166 3.71 -14.85 -11.72
C GLU A 166 4.04 -13.45 -12.24
N ALA A 167 3.27 -12.44 -11.84
CA ALA A 167 3.54 -11.05 -12.19
C ALA A 167 4.89 -10.55 -11.64
N GLN A 168 5.27 -10.95 -10.44
CA GLN A 168 6.57 -10.61 -9.87
C GLN A 168 7.72 -11.27 -10.66
N THR A 169 7.56 -12.52 -11.06
CA THR A 169 8.59 -13.28 -11.78
C THR A 169 8.78 -12.77 -13.22
N HIS A 170 7.69 -12.46 -13.92
CA HIS A 170 7.73 -12.12 -15.35
C HIS A 170 7.81 -10.62 -15.65
N SER A 171 7.30 -9.79 -14.75
CA SER A 171 7.14 -8.34 -14.96
C SER A 171 7.78 -7.49 -13.87
N GLU A 172 8.49 -8.11 -12.92
CA GLU A 172 9.07 -7.43 -11.74
C GLU A 172 8.04 -6.63 -10.92
N ASN A 173 6.75 -6.93 -11.06
CA ASN A 173 5.68 -6.25 -10.34
C ASN A 173 5.60 -6.74 -8.89
N ASN A 174 5.91 -5.86 -7.95
CA ASN A 174 5.91 -6.17 -6.54
C ASN A 174 4.55 -5.88 -5.89
N PRO A 175 4.13 -6.66 -4.88
CA PRO A 175 2.86 -6.46 -4.18
C PRO A 175 2.69 -5.07 -3.58
N GLU A 176 3.75 -4.48 -3.03
CA GLU A 176 3.74 -3.15 -2.42
C GLU A 176 3.45 -2.01 -3.42
N TRP A 177 3.56 -2.26 -4.73
CA TRP A 177 3.21 -1.28 -5.76
C TRP A 177 1.70 -1.02 -5.90
N MET A 178 0.87 -1.82 -5.25
CA MET A 178 -0.55 -1.53 -5.09
C MET A 178 -0.80 -0.32 -4.17
N ILE A 179 0.23 0.13 -3.46
CA ILE A 179 0.23 1.35 -2.65
C ILE A 179 0.95 2.45 -3.43
N VAL A 180 0.23 3.51 -3.74
CA VAL A 180 0.70 4.60 -4.60
C VAL A 180 1.41 5.66 -3.74
N LYS A 181 2.66 5.95 -4.05
CA LYS A 181 3.46 7.02 -3.45
C LYS A 181 3.64 8.21 -4.39
N VAL A 182 3.57 7.96 -5.68
CA VAL A 182 3.77 8.98 -6.73
C VAL A 182 2.66 8.85 -7.75
N ILE A 183 1.99 9.96 -8.05
CA ILE A 183 0.92 10.02 -9.06
C ILE A 183 1.53 10.54 -10.37
N PRO A 184 1.39 9.81 -11.50
CA PRO A 184 1.79 10.32 -12.80
C PRO A 184 0.85 11.43 -13.25
N VAL A 185 1.41 12.51 -13.80
CA VAL A 185 0.66 13.66 -14.34
C VAL A 185 0.81 13.67 -15.85
N ILE A 186 -0.29 13.55 -16.57
CA ILE A 186 -0.29 13.55 -18.02
C ILE A 186 0.16 14.91 -18.58
N PRO A 187 0.74 14.93 -19.80
CA PRO A 187 1.22 16.17 -20.42
C PRO A 187 0.15 17.26 -20.52
N PRO A 188 0.53 18.55 -20.42
CA PRO A 188 -0.42 19.67 -20.40
C PRO A 188 -1.33 19.77 -21.64
N GLU A 189 -0.84 19.37 -22.83
CA GLU A 189 -1.65 19.40 -24.04
C GLU A 189 -2.76 18.34 -24.08
N LEU A 190 -2.65 17.28 -23.26
CA LEU A 190 -3.70 16.26 -23.12
C LEU A 190 -4.81 16.69 -22.14
N ARG A 191 -4.61 17.78 -21.40
CA ARG A 191 -5.57 18.36 -20.45
C ARG A 191 -5.64 19.88 -20.62
N PRO A 192 -5.98 20.38 -21.82
CA PRO A 192 -5.83 21.80 -22.15
C PRO A 192 -6.81 22.68 -21.41
N LEU A 193 -6.40 23.93 -21.22
CA LEU A 193 -7.25 25.06 -20.87
C LEU A 193 -7.63 25.78 -22.17
N VAL A 194 -8.92 25.71 -22.53
CA VAL A 194 -9.43 26.25 -23.80
C VAL A 194 -10.19 27.55 -23.55
N PRO A 195 -9.83 28.67 -24.22
CA PRO A 195 -10.61 29.90 -24.12
C PRO A 195 -11.95 29.73 -24.85
N LEU A 196 -13.00 30.19 -24.20
CA LEU A 196 -14.36 30.30 -24.75
C LEU A 196 -14.69 31.75 -25.05
N ASP A 197 -15.75 31.95 -25.87
CA ASP A 197 -16.29 33.27 -26.14
C ASP A 197 -16.73 33.96 -24.83
N GLY A 198 -16.45 35.26 -24.70
CA GLY A 198 -16.80 36.03 -23.50
C GLY A 198 -15.77 35.96 -22.36
N GLY A 199 -14.50 35.60 -22.64
CA GLY A 199 -13.40 35.62 -21.69
C GLY A 199 -13.43 34.51 -20.63
N ARG A 200 -14.25 33.48 -20.83
CA ARG A 200 -14.31 32.27 -20.00
C ARG A 200 -13.32 31.24 -20.52
N PHE A 201 -12.90 30.35 -19.63
CA PHE A 201 -12.06 29.21 -19.97
C PHE A 201 -12.79 27.91 -19.63
N ALA A 202 -12.71 26.93 -20.53
CA ALA A 202 -13.06 25.53 -20.24
C ALA A 202 -11.78 24.77 -19.91
N THR A 203 -11.82 23.99 -18.87
CA THR A 203 -10.71 23.13 -18.46
C THR A 203 -11.14 21.66 -18.44
N SER A 204 -10.19 20.76 -18.59
CA SER A 204 -10.42 19.33 -18.37
C SER A 204 -10.62 19.06 -16.88
N ASP A 205 -11.54 18.15 -16.54
CA ASP A 205 -11.78 17.68 -15.17
C ASP A 205 -10.51 17.09 -14.52
N LEU A 206 -9.56 16.58 -15.33
CA LEU A 206 -8.27 16.10 -14.86
C LEU A 206 -7.45 17.19 -14.14
N ASN A 207 -7.58 18.47 -14.52
CA ASN A 207 -6.88 19.56 -13.87
C ASN A 207 -7.38 19.78 -12.43
N ASP A 208 -8.68 19.59 -12.19
CA ASP A 208 -9.27 19.69 -10.86
C ASP A 208 -8.91 18.48 -10.00
N LEU A 209 -8.78 17.29 -10.60
CA LEU A 209 -8.33 16.08 -9.89
C LEU A 209 -6.86 16.14 -9.43
N TYR A 210 -6.01 16.89 -10.15
CA TYR A 210 -4.60 17.08 -9.75
C TYR A 210 -4.40 18.20 -8.72
N ARG A 211 -5.41 18.99 -8.43
CA ARG A 211 -5.36 20.11 -7.47
C ARG A 211 -5.47 19.62 -6.03
#